data_78b187527d36113dc095e747833851e4
#
_entry.id   78b187527d36113dc095e747833851e4
#
_cell.length_a   1.000
_cell.length_b   1.000
_cell.length_c   1.000
_cell.angle_alpha   90.00
_cell.angle_beta   90.00
_cell.angle_gamma   90.00
#
_symmetry.space_group_name_H-M   'P 1'
#
loop_
_entity.id
_entity.type
_entity.pdbx_description
1 polymer ?
#
loop_
_entity_poly.entity_id
_entity_poly.type
_entity_poly.pdbx_seq_one_letter_code
_entity_poly.pdbx_strand_id
1 'polypeptide(L)' 'MALIVVEDNISVETKARRWRDEELRRTDIAATVSDYPNASAVLAYRQALREWPSTEDFPNTRPTLG' A
#
# COMPACT_ATOMS: atom_id res chain seq x y z
N MET A 1 -4.11 -2.88 -31.89
CA MET A 1 -3.17 -2.79 -31.70
C MET A 1 -2.79 -1.99 -30.65
N ALA A 2 -2.92 -0.97 -30.69
CA ALA A 2 -2.38 -0.13 -29.72
C ALA A 2 -2.96 -0.22 -28.38
N LEU A 3 -4.09 -0.79 -28.25
CA LEU A 3 -4.67 -0.80 -26.99
C LEU A 3 -3.97 -1.58 -26.01
N ILE A 4 -3.18 -2.47 -26.40
CA ILE A 4 -2.49 -3.25 -25.48
C ILE A 4 -1.61 -2.48 -24.59
N VAL A 5 -1.16 -1.37 -25.03
CA VAL A 5 -0.21 -0.64 -24.29
C VAL A 5 -0.77 0.14 -23.17
N VAL A 6 -2.05 0.08 -22.97
CA VAL A 6 -2.67 0.87 -21.93
C VAL A 6 -2.02 0.67 -20.58
N GLU A 7 -1.70 -0.55 -20.25
CA GLU A 7 -1.10 -0.76 -18.95
C GLU A 7 0.26 -0.16 -18.82
N ASP A 8 0.98 -0.10 -19.91
CA ASP A 8 2.31 0.45 -19.87
C ASP A 8 2.28 1.95 -19.68
N ASN A 9 1.14 2.57 -19.90
CA ASN A 9 1.03 4.00 -19.71
C ASN A 9 0.69 4.41 -18.31
N ILE A 10 0.46 3.45 -17.44
CA ILE A 10 0.17 3.77 -16.05
C ILE A 10 1.47 4.09 -15.36
N SER A 11 1.52 5.24 -14.72
CA SER A 11 2.75 5.67 -14.07
C SER A 11 3.10 4.77 -12.90
N VAL A 12 4.35 4.79 -12.52
CA VAL A 12 4.82 4.01 -11.37
C VAL A 12 4.11 4.46 -10.11
N GLU A 13 3.88 5.76 -9.98
CA GLU A 13 3.18 6.30 -8.81
C GLU A 13 1.75 5.77 -8.75
N THR A 14 1.09 5.66 -9.88
CA THR A 14 -0.28 5.14 -9.89
C THR A 14 -0.30 3.68 -9.48
N LYS A 15 0.64 2.90 -9.98
CA LYS A 15 0.72 1.49 -9.60
C LYS A 15 1.02 1.37 -8.12
N ALA A 16 1.88 2.22 -7.60
CA ALA A 16 2.24 2.18 -6.20
C ALA A 16 1.04 2.51 -5.31
N ARG A 17 0.24 3.50 -5.72
CA ARG A 17 -0.95 3.85 -4.95
C ARG A 17 -1.99 2.74 -4.98
N ARG A 18 -2.11 2.04 -6.12
CA ARG A 18 -3.03 0.92 -6.19
C ARG A 18 -2.58 -0.20 -5.27
N TRP A 19 -1.28 -0.47 -5.24
CA TRP A 19 -0.74 -1.48 -4.34
C TRP A 19 -1.01 -1.07 -2.88
N ARG A 20 -0.78 0.20 -2.55
CA ARG A 20 -1.03 0.69 -1.21
C ARG A 20 -2.50 0.50 -0.82
N ASP A 21 -3.41 0.84 -1.73
CA ASP A 21 -4.84 0.72 -1.45
C ASP A 21 -5.22 -0.73 -1.24
N GLU A 22 -4.62 -1.64 -1.99
CA GLU A 22 -4.88 -3.06 -1.81
C GLU A 22 -4.38 -3.53 -0.45
N GLU A 23 -3.22 -3.05 -0.03
CA GLU A 23 -2.68 -3.42 1.27
C GLU A 23 -3.54 -2.87 2.40
N LEU A 24 -4.03 -1.67 2.25
CA LEU A 24 -4.93 -1.10 3.24
C LEU A 24 -6.21 -1.92 3.35
N ARG A 25 -6.74 -2.35 2.20
CA ARG A 25 -7.93 -3.17 2.20
C ARG A 25 -7.66 -4.54 2.81
N ARG A 26 -6.53 -5.13 2.46
CA ARG A 26 -6.17 -6.45 2.94
C ARG A 26 -5.98 -6.46 4.46
N THR A 27 -5.45 -5.38 5.01
CA THR A 27 -5.17 -5.32 6.44
C THR A 27 -6.32 -4.72 7.25
N ASP A 28 -7.41 -4.39 6.59
CA ASP A 28 -8.52 -3.72 7.28
C ASP A 28 -9.11 -4.60 8.38
N ILE A 29 -9.28 -5.88 8.11
CA ILE A 29 -9.82 -6.78 9.10
C ILE A 29 -8.90 -6.85 10.32
N ALA A 30 -7.61 -6.97 10.09
CA ALA A 30 -6.66 -7.04 11.18
C ALA A 30 -6.71 -5.77 12.02
N ALA A 31 -6.95 -4.64 11.38
CA ALA A 31 -6.99 -3.37 12.09
C ALA A 31 -8.25 -3.24 12.97
N THR A 32 -9.30 -3.97 12.64
CA THR A 32 -10.55 -3.85 13.37
C THR A 32 -10.73 -4.91 14.45
N VAL A 33 -9.88 -5.95 14.46
CA VAL A 33 -9.98 -7.01 15.46
C VAL A 33 -8.98 -6.73 16.55
N SER A 34 -9.48 -6.42 17.74
CA SER A 34 -8.63 -5.92 18.80
C SER A 34 -7.64 -6.94 19.34
N ASP A 35 -7.95 -8.22 19.23
CA ASP A 35 -7.05 -9.25 19.73
C ASP A 35 -6.29 -9.94 18.61
N TYR A 36 -6.24 -9.31 17.43
CA TYR A 36 -5.49 -9.86 16.32
C TYR A 36 -3.99 -9.87 16.66
N PRO A 37 -3.28 -10.95 16.37
CA PRO A 37 -1.85 -10.98 16.63
C PRO A 37 -1.15 -9.87 15.87
N ASN A 38 -0.22 -9.20 16.51
CA ASN A 38 0.54 -8.12 15.92
C ASN A 38 -0.30 -6.93 15.50
N ALA A 39 -1.41 -6.70 16.22
CA ALA A 39 -2.29 -5.59 15.88
C ALA A 39 -1.55 -4.25 15.86
N SER A 40 -0.63 -4.04 16.81
CA SER A 40 0.13 -2.80 16.85
C SER A 40 0.99 -2.63 15.61
N ALA A 41 1.63 -3.71 15.18
CA ALA A 41 2.47 -3.68 13.99
C ALA A 41 1.63 -3.40 12.76
N VAL A 42 0.43 -3.98 12.69
CA VAL A 42 -0.46 -3.75 11.56
C VAL A 42 -0.88 -2.30 11.50
N LEU A 43 -1.21 -1.71 12.66
CA LEU A 43 -1.62 -0.31 12.68
C LEU A 43 -0.48 0.61 12.25
N ALA A 44 0.74 0.31 12.69
CA ALA A 44 1.89 1.10 12.28
C ALA A 44 2.15 0.96 10.79
N TYR A 45 1.98 -0.24 10.25
CA TYR A 45 2.14 -0.49 8.84
C TYR A 45 1.11 0.30 8.03
N ARG A 46 -0.13 0.31 8.49
CA ARG A 46 -1.19 1.06 7.80
C ARG A 46 -0.91 2.55 7.81
N GLN A 47 -0.36 3.05 8.92
CA GLN A 47 0.01 4.46 8.99
C GLN A 47 1.13 4.77 7.99
N ALA A 48 2.12 3.89 7.90
CA ALA A 48 3.20 4.06 6.95
C ALA A 48 2.68 4.04 5.52
N LEU A 49 1.69 3.18 5.23
CA LEU A 49 1.09 3.12 3.90
C LEU A 49 0.40 4.44 3.55
N ARG A 50 -0.31 5.02 4.53
CA ARG A 50 -1.01 6.28 4.27
C ARG A 50 -0.04 7.42 4.01
N GLU A 51 1.09 7.41 4.70
CA GLU A 51 2.06 8.48 4.56
C GLU A 51 3.02 8.27 3.40
N TRP A 52 3.09 7.05 2.90
CA TRP A 52 4.08 6.69 1.89
C TRP A 52 4.11 7.62 0.68
N PRO A 53 2.97 7.99 0.08
CA PRO A 53 3.02 8.83 -1.11
C PRO A 53 3.65 10.18 -0.89
N SER A 54 3.73 10.65 0.36
CA SER A 54 4.34 11.94 0.64
C SER A 54 5.79 11.81 1.12
N THR A 55 6.35 10.60 1.09
CA THR A 55 7.73 10.43 1.50
C THR A 55 8.64 10.46 0.28
N GLU A 56 9.91 10.64 0.52
CA GLU A 56 10.90 10.65 -0.54
C GLU A 56 11.11 9.26 -1.12
N ASP A 57 10.75 8.24 -0.37
CA ASP A 57 10.93 6.87 -0.83
C ASP A 57 9.86 6.42 -1.81
N PHE A 58 8.79 7.16 -1.90
CA PHE A 58 7.72 6.81 -2.81
C PHE A 58 8.15 7.11 -4.24
N PRO A 59 7.90 6.24 -5.17
CA PRO A 59 7.25 4.93 -5.06
C PRO A 59 8.25 3.77 -5.04
N ASN A 60 9.49 4.04 -4.72
CA ASN A 60 10.56 3.07 -4.87
C ASN A 60 10.67 2.07 -3.73
N THR A 61 10.50 2.51 -2.51
CA THR A 61 10.65 1.63 -1.36
C THR A 61 9.31 1.49 -0.66
N ARG A 62 8.74 0.30 -0.74
CA ARG A 62 7.44 0.05 -0.12
C ARG A 62 7.58 -0.16 1.37
N PRO A 63 6.60 0.30 2.17
CA PRO A 63 6.58 -0.05 3.58
C PRO A 63 6.45 -1.56 3.72
N THR A 64 6.97 -2.09 4.79
CA THR A 64 6.90 -3.53 5.04
C THR A 64 6.34 -3.76 6.44
N LEU A 65 5.62 -4.87 6.57
CA LEU A 65 5.09 -5.27 7.84
C LEU A 65 6.09 -6.21 8.49
N GLY A 66 6.54 -5.86 9.62
CA GLY A 66 7.48 -6.76 10.26
C GLY A 66 8.60 -6.14 10.89
#